data_a21ec64f999e35d7fd6b5b25daa8164c
#
_entry.id   a21ec64f999e35d7fd6b5b25daa8164c
#
_cell.length_a   1.000
_cell.length_b   1.000
_cell.length_c   1.000
_cell.angle_alpha   90.00
_cell.angle_beta   90.00
_cell.angle_gamma   90.00
#
_symmetry.space_group_name_H-M   'P 1'
#
loop_
_entity.id
_entity.type
_entity.pdbx_description
1 polymer ?
#
loop_
_entity_poly.entity_id
_entity_poly.type
_entity_poly.pdbx_seq_one_letter_code
_entity_poly.pdbx_strand_id
1 'polypeptide(L)'
;MKITIITVTLNSEGTIRDTLNSVLSQTYKNIDHIIVDGGSKDKTIDIIKKYPNKNKRLYHLPKSGIYEAINFGIKKSNMSFITILNSDDFFQSNDSVLKMVKSIKLNKNISIFFSNVVYIKDNNFINIERLFSSQNFRRWHLSLGLMPAHPGSFIDKRIYEKYGLYKKDFKIASDFDFFLRTLYISNVKFKNIDMT
;
A
#
# COMPACT_ATOMS: atom_id res chain seq x y z
N MET A 1 14.23 -3.08 11.10
CA MET A 1 13.60 -2.15 10.16
C MET A 1 12.12 -2.08 10.50
N LYS A 2 11.50 -0.91 10.51
CA LYS A 2 10.05 -0.78 10.67
C LYS A 2 9.40 -0.52 9.32
N ILE A 3 8.18 -1.05 9.11
CA ILE A 3 7.37 -0.83 7.92
C ILE A 3 6.13 -0.05 8.32
N THR A 4 5.79 0.99 7.56
CA THR A 4 4.47 1.62 7.67
C THR A 4 3.52 0.99 6.66
N ILE A 5 2.36 0.57 7.15
CA ILE A 5 1.21 0.23 6.31
C ILE A 5 0.22 1.37 6.44
N ILE A 6 -0.17 1.97 5.32
CA ILE A 6 -1.17 3.03 5.28
C ILE A 6 -2.45 2.46 4.70
N THR A 7 -3.52 2.49 5.48
CA THR A 7 -4.87 2.16 5.03
C THR A 7 -5.70 3.43 4.93
N VAL A 8 -6.22 3.72 3.75
CA VAL A 8 -7.20 4.79 3.55
C VAL A 8 -8.59 4.18 3.49
N THR A 9 -9.56 4.81 4.13
CA THR A 9 -10.91 4.25 4.26
C THR A 9 -11.98 5.33 4.16
N LEU A 10 -13.10 4.97 3.55
CA LEU A 10 -14.32 5.77 3.50
C LEU A 10 -15.53 4.84 3.32
N ASN A 11 -16.41 4.76 4.32
CA ASN A 11 -17.61 3.92 4.29
C ASN A 11 -17.30 2.46 3.90
N SER A 12 -16.41 1.82 4.64
CA SER A 12 -15.86 0.48 4.34
C SER A 12 -16.25 -0.56 5.42
N GLU A 13 -17.42 -0.42 6.06
CA GLU A 13 -17.84 -1.32 7.15
C GLU A 13 -17.89 -2.80 6.75
N GLY A 14 -18.11 -3.08 5.44
CA GLY A 14 -18.17 -4.43 4.89
C GLY A 14 -16.79 -5.09 4.66
N THR A 15 -15.74 -4.33 4.47
CA THR A 15 -14.42 -4.84 4.04
C THR A 15 -13.29 -4.58 5.03
N ILE A 16 -13.35 -3.49 5.77
CA ILE A 16 -12.25 -3.04 6.64
C ILE A 16 -11.78 -4.10 7.65
N ARG A 17 -12.64 -5.02 8.08
CA ARG A 17 -12.27 -6.10 9.00
C ARG A 17 -11.22 -7.03 8.40
N ASP A 18 -11.35 -7.38 7.13
CA ASP A 18 -10.44 -8.29 6.44
C ASP A 18 -9.07 -7.63 6.28
N THR A 19 -9.05 -6.34 5.94
CA THR A 19 -7.83 -5.54 5.90
C THR A 19 -7.12 -5.53 7.26
N LEU A 20 -7.85 -5.18 8.34
CA LEU A 20 -7.30 -5.13 9.70
C LEU A 20 -6.79 -6.50 10.16
N ASN A 21 -7.54 -7.58 9.90
CA ASN A 21 -7.15 -8.95 10.22
C ASN A 21 -5.86 -9.32 9.51
N SER A 22 -5.75 -9.02 8.24
CA SER A 22 -4.56 -9.36 7.43
C SER A 22 -3.29 -8.67 7.93
N VAL A 23 -3.41 -7.44 8.44
CA VAL A 23 -2.28 -6.70 9.05
C VAL A 23 -1.92 -7.27 10.43
N LEU A 24 -2.91 -7.56 11.27
CA LEU A 24 -2.69 -8.10 12.61
C LEU A 24 -2.05 -9.49 12.58
N SER A 25 -2.48 -10.33 11.63
CA SER A 25 -1.98 -11.70 11.47
C SER A 25 -0.55 -11.79 10.92
N GLN A 26 0.04 -10.69 10.41
CA GLN A 26 1.40 -10.72 9.91
C GLN A 26 2.40 -11.23 10.97
N THR A 27 3.26 -12.16 10.55
CA THR A 27 4.34 -12.71 11.40
C THR A 27 5.40 -11.66 11.71
N TYR A 28 5.63 -10.72 10.81
CA TYR A 28 6.49 -9.56 11.06
C TYR A 28 5.81 -8.54 11.95
N LYS A 29 6.28 -8.36 13.19
CA LYS A 29 5.60 -7.54 14.20
C LYS A 29 6.03 -6.05 14.23
N ASN A 30 7.10 -5.70 13.53
CA ASN A 30 7.61 -4.32 13.55
C ASN A 30 6.91 -3.44 12.50
N ILE A 31 5.58 -3.38 12.61
CA ILE A 31 4.66 -2.67 11.72
C ILE A 31 4.08 -1.47 12.47
N ASP A 32 4.00 -0.35 11.78
CA ASP A 32 3.24 0.85 12.16
C ASP A 32 2.04 0.96 11.21
N HIS A 33 0.84 0.73 11.72
CA HIS A 33 -0.38 0.75 10.91
C HIS A 33 -1.07 2.10 11.04
N ILE A 34 -0.96 2.92 10.02
CA ILE A 34 -1.63 4.23 9.92
C ILE A 34 -2.93 4.05 9.16
N ILE A 35 -4.04 4.42 9.77
CA ILE A 35 -5.36 4.38 9.15
C ILE A 35 -5.84 5.82 9.02
N VAL A 36 -6.24 6.21 7.81
CA VAL A 36 -6.75 7.55 7.51
C VAL A 36 -8.19 7.43 7.01
N ASP A 37 -9.12 7.89 7.83
CA ASP A 37 -10.55 7.89 7.50
C ASP A 37 -10.95 9.20 6.83
N GLY A 38 -11.56 9.11 5.66
CA GLY A 38 -12.01 10.24 4.82
C GLY A 38 -13.34 10.87 5.28
N GLY A 39 -13.87 10.46 6.42
CA GLY A 39 -15.15 10.97 6.96
C GLY A 39 -16.29 9.96 6.83
N SER A 40 -16.05 8.72 7.18
CA SER A 40 -17.04 7.65 7.16
C SER A 40 -18.27 7.96 8.01
N LYS A 41 -19.43 7.60 7.50
CA LYS A 41 -20.74 7.79 8.16
C LYS A 41 -21.38 6.47 8.58
N ASP A 42 -20.80 5.36 8.18
CA ASP A 42 -21.19 3.98 8.55
C ASP A 42 -20.43 3.51 9.79
N LYS A 43 -20.43 2.20 10.06
CA LYS A 43 -19.76 1.61 11.23
C LYS A 43 -18.23 1.48 11.10
N THR A 44 -17.63 1.96 10.02
CA THR A 44 -16.17 1.83 9.74
C THR A 44 -15.32 2.27 10.93
N ILE A 45 -15.56 3.50 11.44
CA ILE A 45 -14.76 4.06 12.57
C ILE A 45 -14.91 3.21 13.83
N ASP A 46 -16.13 2.76 14.16
CA ASP A 46 -16.40 1.94 15.33
C ASP A 46 -15.69 0.59 15.26
N ILE A 47 -15.68 -0.02 14.07
CA ILE A 47 -14.94 -1.25 13.80
C ILE A 47 -13.45 -1.04 14.06
N ILE A 48 -12.87 0.01 13.50
CA ILE A 48 -11.43 0.32 13.64
C ILE A 48 -11.09 0.59 15.10
N LYS A 49 -11.88 1.38 15.83
CA LYS A 49 -11.62 1.71 17.25
C LYS A 49 -11.61 0.46 18.13
N LYS A 50 -12.56 -0.45 17.93
CA LYS A 50 -12.69 -1.70 18.70
C LYS A 50 -11.65 -2.74 18.34
N TYR A 51 -10.92 -2.58 17.23
CA TYR A 51 -9.99 -3.58 16.73
C TYR A 51 -8.73 -3.67 17.62
N PRO A 52 -8.29 -4.87 18.06
CA PRO A 52 -7.27 -5.05 19.11
C PRO A 52 -5.82 -4.90 18.60
N ASN A 53 -5.53 -3.94 17.74
CA ASN A 53 -4.16 -3.67 17.28
C ASN A 53 -3.57 -2.46 18.03
N LYS A 54 -2.62 -2.70 18.93
CA LYS A 54 -1.95 -1.64 19.70
C LYS A 54 -1.04 -0.74 18.87
N ASN A 55 -0.63 -1.20 17.70
CA ASN A 55 0.27 -0.44 16.79
C ASN A 55 -0.50 0.33 15.72
N LYS A 56 -1.83 0.39 15.78
CA LYS A 56 -2.63 1.20 14.86
C LYS A 56 -2.72 2.65 15.32
N ARG A 57 -2.67 3.55 14.37
CA ARG A 57 -2.90 4.98 14.56
C ARG A 57 -4.02 5.43 13.63
N LEU A 58 -5.18 5.78 14.18
CA LEU A 58 -6.33 6.25 13.41
C LEU A 58 -6.31 7.78 13.34
N TYR A 59 -6.43 8.29 12.12
CA TYR A 59 -6.60 9.71 11.82
C TYR A 59 -7.91 9.93 11.08
N HIS A 60 -8.60 11.01 11.43
CA HIS A 60 -9.83 11.42 10.77
C HIS A 60 -9.55 12.66 9.92
N LEU A 61 -9.78 12.55 8.61
CA LEU A 61 -9.52 13.61 7.62
C LEU A 61 -10.74 13.77 6.70
N PRO A 62 -11.85 14.33 7.21
CA PRO A 62 -13.10 14.38 6.48
C PRO A 62 -12.98 15.21 5.21
N LYS A 63 -13.71 14.79 4.17
CA LYS A 63 -13.73 15.41 2.83
C LYS A 63 -12.40 15.31 2.06
N SER A 64 -11.45 14.51 2.52
CA SER A 64 -10.23 14.27 1.75
C SER A 64 -10.48 13.32 0.58
N GLY A 65 -9.83 13.60 -0.55
CA GLY A 65 -9.69 12.62 -1.63
C GLY A 65 -8.72 11.49 -1.23
N ILE A 66 -8.77 10.38 -1.98
CA ILE A 66 -7.92 9.20 -1.71
C ILE A 66 -6.42 9.56 -1.64
N TYR A 67 -5.91 10.31 -2.61
CA TYR A 67 -4.48 10.69 -2.64
C TYR A 67 -4.12 11.71 -1.54
N GLU A 68 -5.04 12.53 -1.11
CA GLU A 68 -4.82 13.42 0.03
C GLU A 68 -4.71 12.64 1.33
N ALA A 69 -5.57 11.64 1.54
CA ALA A 69 -5.50 10.74 2.69
C ALA A 69 -4.21 9.91 2.69
N ILE A 70 -3.80 9.36 1.53
CA ILE A 70 -2.53 8.66 1.37
C ILE A 70 -1.36 9.57 1.72
N ASN A 71 -1.31 10.77 1.15
CA ASN A 71 -0.26 11.76 1.40
C ASN A 71 -0.17 12.17 2.88
N PHE A 72 -1.32 12.29 3.53
CA PHE A 72 -1.37 12.55 4.98
C PHE A 72 -0.71 11.38 5.74
N GLY A 73 -1.06 10.13 5.41
CA GLY A 73 -0.46 8.94 6.00
C GLY A 73 1.06 8.88 5.80
N ILE A 74 1.55 9.18 4.59
CA ILE A 74 2.99 9.25 4.28
C ILE A 74 3.69 10.28 5.16
N LYS A 75 3.13 11.48 5.32
CA LYS A 75 3.67 12.53 6.19
C LYS A 75 3.71 12.12 7.67
N LYS A 76 2.73 11.33 8.13
CA LYS A 76 2.66 10.82 9.51
C LYS A 76 3.56 9.60 9.75
N SER A 77 4.07 8.97 8.70
CA SER A 77 5.02 7.86 8.80
C SER A 77 6.40 8.37 9.24
N ASN A 78 6.99 7.68 10.21
CA ASN A 78 8.38 7.89 10.64
C ASN A 78 9.28 6.70 10.25
N MET A 79 8.80 5.81 9.38
CA MET A 79 9.47 4.55 9.05
C MET A 79 10.17 4.62 7.69
N SER A 80 11.10 3.67 7.47
CA SER A 80 11.94 3.67 6.28
C SER A 80 11.20 3.27 5.01
N PHE A 81 10.27 2.31 5.10
CA PHE A 81 9.49 1.81 3.96
C PHE A 81 7.99 1.91 4.23
N ILE A 82 7.26 2.25 3.20
CA ILE A 82 5.82 2.48 3.22
C ILE A 82 5.17 1.59 2.17
N THR A 83 4.07 0.95 2.53
CA THR A 83 3.13 0.30 1.61
C THR A 83 1.73 0.84 1.85
N ILE A 84 0.92 0.89 0.80
CA ILE A 84 -0.46 1.32 0.86
C ILE A 84 -1.33 0.08 0.69
N LEU A 85 -2.26 -0.09 1.61
CA LEU A 85 -3.22 -1.18 1.63
C LEU A 85 -4.61 -0.56 1.83
N ASN A 86 -5.41 -0.48 0.77
CA ASN A 86 -6.74 0.12 0.85
C ASN A 86 -7.67 -0.69 1.77
N SER A 87 -8.80 -0.12 2.15
CA SER A 87 -9.72 -0.72 3.11
C SER A 87 -10.54 -1.91 2.57
N ASP A 88 -10.37 -2.23 1.31
CA ASP A 88 -10.92 -3.40 0.59
C ASP A 88 -9.84 -4.39 0.14
N ASP A 89 -8.55 -4.06 0.41
CA ASP A 89 -7.40 -4.91 0.14
C ASP A 89 -6.94 -5.65 1.40
N PHE A 90 -6.25 -6.78 1.24
CA PHE A 90 -5.62 -7.52 2.33
C PHE A 90 -4.37 -8.29 1.88
N PHE A 91 -3.49 -8.58 2.82
CA PHE A 91 -2.35 -9.47 2.56
C PHE A 91 -2.83 -10.91 2.44
N GLN A 92 -2.48 -11.57 1.34
CA GLN A 92 -2.88 -12.95 1.08
C GLN A 92 -2.24 -13.94 2.08
N SER A 93 -1.03 -13.66 2.57
CA SER A 93 -0.30 -14.53 3.49
C SER A 93 0.14 -13.79 4.75
N ASN A 94 0.16 -14.50 5.88
CA ASN A 94 0.70 -13.97 7.14
C ASN A 94 2.21 -13.67 7.06
N ASP A 95 2.90 -14.14 6.04
CA ASP A 95 4.34 -13.94 5.82
C ASP A 95 4.66 -12.85 4.79
N SER A 96 3.66 -12.23 4.17
CA SER A 96 3.86 -11.29 3.06
C SER A 96 4.83 -10.17 3.44
N VAL A 97 4.60 -9.50 4.58
CA VAL A 97 5.48 -8.43 5.04
C VAL A 97 6.88 -8.97 5.42
N LEU A 98 6.97 -10.15 6.04
CA LEU A 98 8.25 -10.75 6.40
C LEU A 98 9.11 -11.08 5.16
N LYS A 99 8.50 -11.66 4.13
CA LYS A 99 9.17 -11.97 2.85
C LYS A 99 9.69 -10.69 2.19
N MET A 100 8.86 -9.65 2.14
CA MET A 100 9.26 -8.36 1.59
C MET A 100 10.42 -7.73 2.39
N VAL A 101 10.36 -7.74 3.71
CA VAL A 101 11.44 -7.22 4.57
C VAL A 101 12.75 -7.97 4.35
N LYS A 102 12.72 -9.29 4.19
CA LYS A 102 13.91 -10.08 3.84
C LYS A 102 14.50 -9.62 2.50
N SER A 103 13.64 -9.43 1.50
CA SER A 103 14.07 -8.95 0.17
C SER A 103 14.68 -7.55 0.22
N ILE A 104 14.08 -6.62 0.96
CA ILE A 104 14.61 -5.26 1.16
C ILE A 104 16.00 -5.30 1.81
N LYS A 105 16.18 -6.12 2.85
CA LYS A 105 17.47 -6.24 3.56
C LYS A 105 18.60 -6.77 2.67
N LEU A 106 18.27 -7.68 1.75
CA LEU A 106 19.23 -8.26 0.80
C LEU A 106 19.58 -7.31 -0.36
N ASN A 107 18.75 -6.30 -0.64
CA ASN A 107 18.88 -5.42 -1.79
C ASN A 107 18.91 -3.94 -1.37
N LYS A 108 19.93 -3.55 -0.60
CA LYS A 108 20.05 -2.21 0.03
C LYS A 108 20.10 -1.03 -0.96
N ASN A 109 20.43 -1.29 -2.23
CA ASN A 109 20.51 -0.29 -3.29
C ASN A 109 19.20 -0.12 -4.08
N ILE A 110 18.15 -0.85 -3.69
CA ILE A 110 16.82 -0.79 -4.29
C ILE A 110 15.90 0.02 -3.37
N SER A 111 15.13 0.93 -3.96
CA SER A 111 14.25 1.83 -3.22
C SER A 111 12.76 1.55 -3.41
N ILE A 112 12.39 0.79 -4.44
CA ILE A 112 11.01 0.41 -4.73
C ILE A 112 10.94 -1.08 -4.99
N PHE A 113 10.02 -1.77 -4.33
CA PHE A 113 9.78 -3.20 -4.50
C PHE A 113 8.33 -3.42 -4.90
N PHE A 114 8.10 -4.35 -5.82
CA PHE A 114 6.77 -4.74 -6.26
C PHE A 114 6.55 -6.22 -6.00
N SER A 115 5.39 -6.56 -5.47
CA SER A 115 4.87 -7.93 -5.39
C SER A 115 3.76 -8.14 -6.41
N ASN A 116 3.33 -9.39 -6.56
CA ASN A 116 2.13 -9.70 -7.31
C ASN A 116 0.87 -9.26 -6.53
N VAL A 117 -0.23 -9.02 -7.25
CA VAL A 117 -1.54 -8.73 -6.68
C VAL A 117 -2.57 -9.66 -7.33
N VAL A 118 -3.45 -10.22 -6.51
CA VAL A 118 -4.56 -11.06 -6.97
C VAL A 118 -5.87 -10.33 -6.76
N TYR A 119 -6.71 -10.37 -7.76
CA TYR A 119 -8.10 -9.96 -7.67
C TYR A 119 -8.96 -11.19 -7.42
N ILE A 120 -9.81 -11.12 -6.41
CA ILE A 120 -10.76 -12.18 -6.07
C ILE A 120 -12.18 -11.66 -6.26
N LYS A 121 -13.08 -12.54 -6.70
CA LYS A 121 -14.46 -12.15 -7.01
C LYS A 121 -15.33 -12.03 -5.76
N ASP A 122 -15.14 -12.91 -4.82
CA ASP A 122 -15.83 -12.95 -3.53
C ASP A 122 -14.78 -13.07 -2.43
N ASN A 123 -15.11 -12.82 -1.18
CA ASN A 123 -14.19 -13.03 -0.04
C ASN A 123 -13.73 -14.50 0.09
N ASN A 124 -13.88 -15.27 -0.96
CA ASN A 124 -13.45 -16.64 -1.06
C ASN A 124 -12.13 -16.71 -1.83
N PHE A 125 -11.02 -16.93 -1.12
CA PHE A 125 -9.65 -17.03 -1.66
C PHE A 125 -9.46 -18.09 -2.76
N ILE A 126 -10.48 -18.90 -3.05
CA ILE A 126 -10.44 -19.96 -4.07
C ILE A 126 -10.75 -19.40 -5.45
N ASN A 127 -11.50 -18.29 -5.55
CA ASN A 127 -11.93 -17.73 -6.82
C ASN A 127 -11.04 -16.55 -7.25
N ILE A 128 -9.83 -16.87 -7.71
CA ILE A 128 -8.94 -15.86 -8.32
C ILE A 128 -9.52 -15.46 -9.68
N GLU A 129 -9.93 -14.21 -9.79
CA GLU A 129 -10.43 -13.64 -11.05
C GLU A 129 -9.27 -13.20 -11.95
N ARG A 130 -8.23 -12.62 -11.37
CA ARG A 130 -7.08 -12.12 -12.12
C ARG A 130 -5.82 -12.08 -11.25
N LEU A 131 -4.72 -12.56 -11.81
CA LEU A 131 -3.37 -12.34 -11.27
C LEU A 131 -2.71 -11.17 -12.00
N PHE A 132 -2.33 -10.15 -11.25
CA PHE A 132 -1.50 -9.05 -11.74
C PHE A 132 -0.05 -9.30 -11.32
N SER A 133 0.73 -9.90 -12.21
CA SER A 133 2.12 -10.21 -11.93
C SER A 133 3.04 -9.01 -12.15
N SER A 134 3.87 -8.71 -11.17
CA SER A 134 4.91 -7.69 -11.28
C SER A 134 6.15 -8.19 -12.04
N GLN A 135 6.32 -9.51 -12.21
CA GLN A 135 7.55 -10.14 -12.68
C GLN A 135 8.03 -9.63 -14.04
N ASN A 136 7.10 -9.41 -14.93
CA ASN A 136 7.40 -8.98 -16.31
C ASN A 136 7.44 -7.45 -16.45
N PHE A 137 7.17 -6.69 -15.37
CA PHE A 137 7.22 -5.24 -15.45
C PHE A 137 8.65 -4.77 -15.75
N ARG A 138 8.74 -3.90 -16.76
CA ARG A 138 9.95 -3.18 -17.14
C ARG A 138 9.63 -1.69 -17.22
N ARG A 139 10.62 -0.85 -16.97
CA ARG A 139 10.45 0.61 -16.93
C ARG A 139 9.79 1.20 -18.16
N TRP A 140 10.11 0.70 -19.34
CA TRP A 140 9.55 1.19 -20.61
C TRP A 140 8.05 0.92 -20.75
N HIS A 141 7.46 -0.03 -19.99
CA HIS A 141 6.02 -0.24 -19.96
C HIS A 141 5.25 1.02 -19.58
N LEU A 142 5.86 1.90 -18.76
CA LEU A 142 5.23 3.18 -18.39
C LEU A 142 5.02 4.10 -19.60
N SER A 143 5.85 4.04 -20.64
CA SER A 143 5.61 4.81 -21.87
C SER A 143 4.39 4.32 -22.66
N LEU A 144 3.93 3.10 -22.39
CA LEU A 144 2.72 2.52 -22.97
C LEU A 144 1.48 2.65 -22.03
N GLY A 145 1.58 3.39 -20.93
CA GLY A 145 0.51 3.50 -19.96
C GLY A 145 0.33 2.30 -19.03
N LEU A 146 1.29 1.35 -19.04
CA LEU A 146 1.26 0.16 -18.18
C LEU A 146 2.13 0.36 -16.95
N MET A 147 1.60 0.06 -15.76
CA MET A 147 2.32 0.18 -14.50
C MET A 147 2.21 -1.08 -13.65
N PRO A 148 3.10 -1.31 -12.67
CA PRO A 148 2.94 -2.37 -11.68
C PRO A 148 1.75 -2.06 -10.76
N ALA A 149 1.18 -3.09 -10.15
CA ALA A 149 0.08 -2.92 -9.20
C ALA A 149 0.54 -2.09 -7.99
N HIS A 150 -0.12 -0.94 -7.79
CA HIS A 150 0.21 -0.03 -6.70
C HIS A 150 0.05 -0.67 -5.29
N PRO A 151 -1.00 -1.45 -4.96
CA PRO A 151 -1.15 -2.10 -3.65
C PRO A 151 -0.01 -3.07 -3.31
N GLY A 152 0.63 -3.67 -4.32
CA GLY A 152 1.80 -4.54 -4.15
C GLY A 152 3.13 -3.81 -3.97
N SER A 153 3.16 -2.49 -3.83
CA SER A 153 4.39 -1.71 -3.76
C SER A 153 4.86 -1.44 -2.34
N PHE A 154 6.19 -1.59 -2.11
CA PHE A 154 6.87 -1.12 -0.90
C PHE A 154 7.92 -0.10 -1.31
N ILE A 155 7.79 1.13 -0.83
CA ILE A 155 8.53 2.28 -1.31
C ILE A 155 9.31 2.90 -0.15
N ASP A 156 10.62 3.12 -0.36
CA ASP A 156 11.45 3.87 0.60
C ASP A 156 10.88 5.29 0.76
N LYS A 157 10.67 5.72 1.99
CA LYS A 157 10.12 7.04 2.29
C LYS A 157 10.90 8.18 1.64
N ARG A 158 12.23 8.03 1.49
CA ARG A 158 13.10 9.02 0.84
C ARG A 158 12.71 9.29 -0.62
N ILE A 159 12.04 8.35 -1.29
CA ILE A 159 11.54 8.54 -2.65
C ILE A 159 10.41 9.57 -2.68
N TYR A 160 9.50 9.52 -1.70
CA TYR A 160 8.44 10.54 -1.56
C TYR A 160 9.02 11.91 -1.18
N GLU A 161 10.04 11.95 -0.34
CA GLU A 161 10.71 13.18 0.07
C GLU A 161 11.45 13.83 -1.11
N LYS A 162 12.10 13.03 -1.93
CA LYS A 162 12.92 13.51 -3.05
C LYS A 162 12.11 13.85 -4.30
N TYR A 163 11.13 13.04 -4.64
CA TYR A 163 10.39 13.15 -5.91
C TYR A 163 8.95 13.65 -5.73
N GLY A 164 8.56 13.98 -4.52
CA GLY A 164 7.24 14.48 -4.18
C GLY A 164 6.19 13.40 -3.96
N LEU A 165 5.09 13.80 -3.37
CA LEU A 165 3.96 12.95 -3.02
C LEU A 165 3.05 12.70 -4.24
N TYR A 166 1.94 12.01 -4.03
CA TYR A 166 0.89 11.87 -5.04
C TYR A 166 0.23 13.22 -5.29
N LYS A 167 -0.04 13.55 -6.56
CA LYS A 167 -0.72 14.79 -6.94
C LYS A 167 -2.20 14.69 -6.62
N LYS A 168 -2.72 15.61 -5.81
CA LYS A 168 -4.13 15.61 -5.38
C LYS A 168 -5.08 16.09 -6.48
N ASP A 169 -4.59 16.82 -7.47
CA ASP A 169 -5.40 17.34 -8.57
C ASP A 169 -5.85 16.23 -9.54
N PHE A 170 -5.20 15.07 -9.49
CA PHE A 170 -5.65 13.89 -10.21
C PHE A 170 -6.71 13.15 -9.40
N LYS A 171 -7.91 13.03 -9.96
CA LYS A 171 -8.96 12.17 -9.37
C LYS A 171 -8.61 10.69 -9.46
N ILE A 172 -7.93 10.30 -10.54
CA ILE A 172 -7.49 8.93 -10.87
C ILE A 172 -6.06 9.03 -11.39
N ALA A 173 -5.28 7.94 -11.27
CA ALA A 173 -3.95 7.78 -11.86
C ALA A 173 -2.82 8.67 -11.30
N SER A 174 -2.94 9.21 -10.09
CA SER A 174 -1.81 9.87 -9.43
C SER A 174 -0.69 8.90 -9.04
N ASP A 175 -1.01 7.63 -8.86
CA ASP A 175 -0.07 6.52 -8.71
C ASP A 175 0.73 6.28 -10.00
N PHE A 176 0.07 6.32 -11.16
CA PHE A 176 0.75 6.26 -12.46
C PHE A 176 1.72 7.45 -12.63
N ASP A 177 1.28 8.70 -12.35
CA ASP A 177 2.14 9.88 -12.38
C ASP A 177 3.35 9.71 -11.44
N PHE A 178 3.14 9.18 -10.24
CA PHE A 178 4.21 8.94 -9.28
C PHE A 178 5.24 7.93 -9.82
N PHE A 179 4.80 6.80 -10.40
CA PHE A 179 5.71 5.83 -11.00
C PHE A 179 6.38 6.36 -12.26
N LEU A 180 5.69 7.17 -13.06
CA LEU A 180 6.29 7.82 -14.23
C LEU A 180 7.44 8.76 -13.79
N ARG A 181 7.23 9.61 -12.79
CA ARG A 181 8.24 10.53 -12.26
C ARG A 181 9.42 9.79 -11.64
N THR A 182 9.17 8.76 -10.89
CA THR A 182 10.20 8.05 -10.12
C THR A 182 10.93 7.01 -10.96
N LEU A 183 10.22 6.14 -11.64
CA LEU A 183 10.82 5.01 -12.35
C LEU A 183 11.27 5.36 -13.76
N TYR A 184 10.43 6.08 -14.53
CA TYR A 184 10.71 6.35 -15.93
C TYR A 184 11.63 7.57 -16.09
N ILE A 185 11.24 8.72 -15.53
CA ILE A 185 11.98 9.98 -15.67
C ILE A 185 13.25 9.97 -14.81
N SER A 186 13.13 9.63 -13.53
CA SER A 186 14.23 9.73 -12.56
C SER A 186 15.06 8.46 -12.40
N ASN A 187 14.73 7.41 -13.13
CA ASN A 187 15.49 6.15 -13.18
C ASN A 187 15.75 5.49 -11.81
N VAL A 188 14.83 5.64 -10.85
CA VAL A 188 14.92 5.02 -9.53
C VAL A 188 15.00 3.49 -9.70
N LYS A 189 15.89 2.86 -8.94
CA LYS A 189 16.04 1.39 -8.96
C LYS A 189 14.87 0.71 -8.26
N PHE A 190 14.32 -0.29 -8.91
CA PHE A 190 13.24 -1.12 -8.37
C PHE A 190 13.55 -2.61 -8.53
N LYS A 191 12.81 -3.44 -7.82
CA LYS A 191 12.89 -4.90 -7.90
C LYS A 191 11.50 -5.52 -7.84
N ASN A 192 11.24 -6.44 -8.74
CA ASN A 192 10.06 -7.29 -8.72
C ASN A 192 10.33 -8.51 -7.82
N ILE A 193 9.40 -8.82 -6.95
CA ILE A 193 9.48 -9.95 -6.01
C ILE A 193 8.37 -10.92 -6.37
N ASP A 194 8.75 -12.17 -6.61
CA ASP A 194 7.78 -13.23 -6.90
C ASP A 194 7.10 -13.69 -5.61
N MET A 195 6.12 -12.93 -5.21
CA MET A 195 5.24 -13.23 -4.08
C MET A 195 3.90 -12.54 -4.26
N THR A 196 2.87 -13.16 -3.77
CA THR A 196 1.51 -12.62 -3.68
C THR A 196 1.17 -12.34 -2.24
#